data_2ad18763dfb328e95217dafb1cebbdea
#
_entry.id   2ad18763dfb328e95217dafb1cebbdea
#
_cell.length_a   1.000
_cell.length_b   1.000
_cell.length_c   1.000
_cell.angle_alpha   90.00
_cell.angle_beta   90.00
_cell.angle_gamma   90.00
#
_symmetry.space_group_name_H-M   'P 1'
#
loop_
_entity.id
_entity.type
_entity.pdbx_description
1 polymer ?
#
loop_
_entity_poly.entity_id
_entity_poly.type
_entity_poly.pdbx_seq_one_letter_code
_entity_poly.pdbx_strand_id
1 'polypeptide(L)'
;MSEPATTPFPPDLLQRAQRVRLVIFDVDGVLTDGSLFIGDDGQEYKAFHSRDGHGMVMLRNSGVTLAIVTGRKSQVVRIRMESLGIAHVYQGYRDKLPAYEDVKATLGLADEAIAYVGDDVVDLPILRRVGLAIAVADAHPMVVEHCHWQTSAPGGRGAGREVCELIMQAQGTLGPMLQGYL
;
A
#
# COMPACT_ATOMS: atom_id res chain seq x y z
N MET A 1 5.98 -31.27 -18.30
CA MET A 1 6.69 -30.41 -17.33
C MET A 1 6.57 -29.00 -17.86
N SER A 2 5.64 -28.21 -17.32
CA SER A 2 5.51 -26.80 -17.67
C SER A 2 6.67 -26.04 -17.05
N GLU A 3 7.42 -25.28 -17.86
CA GLU A 3 8.44 -24.35 -17.38
C GLU A 3 7.83 -23.44 -16.30
N PRO A 4 8.56 -23.18 -15.19
CA PRO A 4 8.09 -22.21 -14.22
C PRO A 4 7.92 -20.86 -14.93
N ALA A 5 6.74 -20.28 -14.88
CA ALA A 5 6.47 -18.96 -15.44
C ALA A 5 7.51 -18.00 -14.87
N THR A 6 8.35 -17.43 -15.75
CA THR A 6 9.33 -16.41 -15.37
C THR A 6 8.57 -15.23 -14.75
N THR A 7 8.76 -15.02 -13.47
CA THR A 7 8.16 -13.87 -12.78
C THR A 7 8.82 -12.58 -13.28
N PRO A 8 8.06 -11.53 -13.56
CA PRO A 8 8.64 -10.26 -14.04
C PRO A 8 9.42 -9.49 -12.97
N PHE A 9 9.48 -10.01 -11.74
CA PHE A 9 10.09 -9.35 -10.60
C PHE A 9 11.46 -9.94 -10.24
N PRO A 10 12.43 -9.09 -9.81
CA PRO A 10 13.72 -9.55 -9.31
C PRO A 10 13.59 -10.50 -8.10
N PRO A 11 14.49 -11.50 -7.95
CA PRO A 11 14.43 -12.47 -6.87
C PRO A 11 14.49 -11.87 -5.46
N ASP A 12 15.28 -10.84 -5.24
CA ASP A 12 15.42 -10.14 -3.96
C ASP A 12 14.13 -9.39 -3.58
N LEU A 13 13.44 -8.80 -4.56
CA LEU A 13 12.14 -8.18 -4.35
C LEU A 13 11.09 -9.21 -3.93
N LEU A 14 11.06 -10.36 -4.61
CA LEU A 14 10.15 -11.46 -4.26
C LEU A 14 10.42 -12.01 -2.85
N GLN A 15 11.71 -12.13 -2.47
CA GLN A 15 12.08 -12.58 -1.13
C GLN A 15 11.58 -11.61 -0.03
N ARG A 16 11.67 -10.29 -0.28
CA ARG A 16 11.10 -9.27 0.62
C ARG A 16 9.58 -9.37 0.69
N ALA A 17 8.92 -9.41 -0.46
CA ALA A 17 7.46 -9.48 -0.56
C ALA A 17 6.89 -10.75 0.11
N GLN A 18 7.62 -11.88 0.07
CA GLN A 18 7.21 -13.13 0.70
C GLN A 18 7.11 -13.03 2.23
N ARG A 19 7.91 -12.16 2.86
CA ARG A 19 7.92 -11.95 4.32
C ARG A 19 6.82 -11.04 4.81
N VAL A 20 6.16 -10.29 3.91
CA VAL A 20 5.17 -9.26 4.27
C VAL A 20 3.97 -9.88 4.97
N ARG A 21 3.62 -9.31 6.12
CA ARG A 21 2.41 -9.62 6.91
C ARG A 21 1.50 -8.41 7.07
N LEU A 22 2.06 -7.20 6.90
CA LEU A 22 1.35 -5.94 6.96
C LEU A 22 1.77 -5.07 5.77
N VAL A 23 0.79 -4.52 5.06
CA VAL A 23 1.02 -3.45 4.09
C VAL A 23 0.39 -2.17 4.60
N ILE A 24 1.17 -1.11 4.68
CA ILE A 24 0.72 0.22 5.04
C ILE A 24 0.71 1.09 3.78
N PHE A 25 -0.41 1.72 3.49
CA PHE A 25 -0.53 2.67 2.39
C PHE A 25 -0.67 4.10 2.93
N ASP A 26 0.01 5.05 2.31
CA ASP A 26 -0.44 6.43 2.33
C ASP A 26 -1.71 6.58 1.47
N VAL A 27 -2.36 7.73 1.53
CA VAL A 27 -3.60 7.98 0.79
C VAL A 27 -3.38 8.96 -0.35
N ASP A 28 -3.01 10.19 -0.03
CA ASP A 28 -2.90 11.27 -1.03
C ASP A 28 -1.61 11.07 -1.84
N GLY A 29 -1.75 10.83 -3.14
CA GLY A 29 -0.65 10.48 -4.04
C GLY A 29 -0.35 8.98 -4.16
N VAL A 30 -0.96 8.12 -3.32
CA VAL A 30 -0.79 6.65 -3.39
C VAL A 30 -2.09 5.95 -3.77
N LEU A 31 -3.15 6.08 -2.96
CA LEU A 31 -4.48 5.53 -3.24
C LEU A 31 -5.37 6.51 -4.01
N THR A 32 -4.95 7.76 -4.08
CA THR A 32 -5.49 8.82 -4.95
C THR A 32 -4.35 9.36 -5.81
N ASP A 33 -4.67 10.21 -6.78
CA ASP A 33 -3.68 10.91 -7.62
C ASP A 33 -3.10 12.18 -6.94
N GLY A 34 -3.33 12.36 -5.65
CA GLY A 34 -2.85 13.52 -4.88
C GLY A 34 -3.68 14.79 -5.08
N SER A 35 -4.67 14.83 -5.99
CA SER A 35 -5.55 15.98 -6.18
C SER A 35 -6.43 16.21 -4.96
N LEU A 36 -6.55 17.48 -4.56
CA LEU A 36 -7.43 17.91 -3.46
C LEU A 36 -8.65 18.64 -4.04
N PHE A 37 -9.82 18.02 -3.94
CA PHE A 37 -11.09 18.63 -4.29
C PHE A 37 -11.75 19.15 -3.02
N ILE A 38 -11.76 20.49 -2.86
CA ILE A 38 -12.28 21.15 -1.67
C ILE A 38 -13.37 22.11 -2.11
N GLY A 39 -14.61 21.90 -1.58
CA GLY A 39 -15.73 22.79 -1.81
C GLY A 39 -15.66 24.07 -0.95
N ASP A 40 -16.39 25.10 -1.33
CA ASP A 40 -16.48 26.37 -0.59
C ASP A 40 -17.03 26.19 0.84
N ASP A 41 -17.79 25.13 1.06
CA ASP A 41 -18.31 24.70 2.36
C ASP A 41 -17.28 23.90 3.20
N GLY A 42 -16.08 23.70 2.68
CA GLY A 42 -15.03 22.92 3.31
C GLY A 42 -15.18 21.39 3.13
N GLN A 43 -16.18 20.93 2.38
CA GLN A 43 -16.28 19.51 2.05
C GLN A 43 -15.12 19.06 1.15
N GLU A 44 -14.58 17.87 1.43
CA GLU A 44 -13.51 17.26 0.65
C GLU A 44 -14.06 16.08 -0.13
N TYR A 45 -13.65 15.96 -1.38
CA TYR A 45 -13.92 14.80 -2.23
C TYR A 45 -12.60 14.17 -2.65
N LYS A 46 -12.57 12.82 -2.73
CA LYS A 46 -11.41 12.06 -3.20
C LYS A 46 -11.84 11.01 -4.21
N ALA A 47 -11.06 10.87 -5.28
CA ALA A 47 -11.24 9.82 -6.26
C ALA A 47 -10.34 8.63 -5.90
N PHE A 48 -10.93 7.52 -5.50
CA PHE A 48 -10.25 6.25 -5.31
C PHE A 48 -10.41 5.36 -6.54
N HIS A 49 -9.37 4.62 -6.88
CA HIS A 49 -9.40 3.69 -7.99
C HIS A 49 -10.05 2.35 -7.57
N SER A 50 -11.05 1.89 -8.35
CA SER A 50 -11.80 0.67 -8.03
C SER A 50 -10.92 -0.59 -8.02
N ARG A 51 -9.98 -0.71 -8.98
CA ARG A 51 -9.05 -1.84 -9.04
C ARG A 51 -8.08 -1.90 -7.88
N ASP A 52 -7.62 -0.75 -7.37
CA ASP A 52 -6.78 -0.69 -6.17
C ASP A 52 -7.54 -1.23 -4.96
N GLY A 53 -8.77 -0.75 -4.75
CA GLY A 53 -9.61 -1.25 -3.67
C GLY A 53 -9.89 -2.75 -3.77
N HIS A 54 -10.13 -3.27 -4.98
CA HIS A 54 -10.33 -4.71 -5.18
C HIS A 54 -9.06 -5.51 -4.89
N GLY A 55 -7.89 -5.04 -5.33
CA GLY A 55 -6.58 -5.64 -4.99
C GLY A 55 -6.34 -5.70 -3.50
N MET A 56 -6.66 -4.62 -2.78
CA MET A 56 -6.55 -4.57 -1.32
C MET A 56 -7.46 -5.61 -0.64
N VAL A 57 -8.70 -5.78 -1.12
CA VAL A 57 -9.61 -6.83 -0.61
C VAL A 57 -9.06 -8.22 -0.88
N MET A 58 -8.52 -8.48 -2.07
CA MET A 58 -7.89 -9.76 -2.40
C MET A 58 -6.71 -10.05 -1.49
N LEU A 59 -5.81 -9.09 -1.30
CA LEU A 59 -4.63 -9.24 -0.45
C LEU A 59 -5.02 -9.49 1.01
N ARG A 60 -6.00 -8.75 1.54
CA ARG A 60 -6.54 -9.00 2.87
C ARG A 60 -7.11 -10.41 3.00
N ASN A 61 -7.86 -10.86 2.02
CA ASN A 61 -8.45 -12.21 2.01
C ASN A 61 -7.40 -13.32 1.86
N SER A 62 -6.21 -12.99 1.34
CA SER A 62 -5.07 -13.93 1.31
C SER A 62 -4.33 -14.03 2.66
N GLY A 63 -4.72 -13.25 3.68
CA GLY A 63 -4.17 -13.31 5.03
C GLY A 63 -3.16 -12.22 5.38
N VAL A 64 -2.97 -11.22 4.52
CA VAL A 64 -2.10 -10.06 4.80
C VAL A 64 -2.93 -8.93 5.41
N THR A 65 -2.47 -8.38 6.53
CA THR A 65 -3.11 -7.22 7.18
C THR A 65 -2.85 -5.95 6.37
N LEU A 66 -3.85 -5.06 6.34
CA LEU A 66 -3.73 -3.75 5.71
C LEU A 66 -3.91 -2.63 6.73
N ALA A 67 -3.13 -1.58 6.58
CA ALA A 67 -3.26 -0.36 7.36
C ALA A 67 -3.13 0.89 6.47
N ILE A 68 -3.67 1.99 6.96
CA ILE A 68 -3.56 3.32 6.36
C ILE A 68 -2.88 4.24 7.35
N VAL A 69 -1.86 4.97 6.88
CA VAL A 69 -1.20 6.03 7.66
C VAL A 69 -1.11 7.27 6.78
N THR A 70 -1.88 8.31 7.14
CA THR A 70 -1.97 9.54 6.34
C THR A 70 -1.88 10.80 7.20
N GLY A 71 -1.29 11.85 6.63
CA GLY A 71 -1.11 13.14 7.29
C GLY A 71 -2.41 13.95 7.43
N ARG A 72 -3.39 13.73 6.59
CA ARG A 72 -4.67 14.46 6.59
C ARG A 72 -5.74 13.69 7.35
N LYS A 73 -6.75 14.41 7.84
CA LYS A 73 -7.99 13.85 8.38
C LYS A 73 -9.11 14.04 7.36
N SER A 74 -9.76 12.94 6.96
CA SER A 74 -10.80 12.96 5.95
C SER A 74 -11.88 11.92 6.26
N GLN A 75 -13.13 12.37 6.32
CA GLN A 75 -14.28 11.48 6.48
C GLN A 75 -14.40 10.53 5.28
N VAL A 76 -14.06 11.00 4.07
CA VAL A 76 -14.11 10.21 2.84
C VAL A 76 -13.16 9.02 2.92
N VAL A 77 -11.94 9.23 3.47
CA VAL A 77 -10.98 8.14 3.71
C VAL A 77 -11.56 7.11 4.68
N ARG A 78 -12.16 7.55 5.80
CA ARG A 78 -12.77 6.65 6.78
C ARG A 78 -13.84 5.77 6.13
N ILE A 79 -14.80 6.39 5.43
CA ILE A 79 -15.88 5.70 4.72
C ILE A 79 -15.32 4.68 3.71
N ARG A 80 -14.30 5.09 2.93
CA ARG A 80 -13.69 4.20 1.94
C ARG A 80 -13.02 2.99 2.59
N MET A 81 -12.22 3.20 3.64
CA MET A 81 -11.50 2.11 4.32
C MET A 81 -12.45 1.15 5.02
N GLU A 82 -13.51 1.66 5.66
CA GLU A 82 -14.60 0.84 6.21
C GLU A 82 -15.23 -0.04 5.12
N SER A 83 -15.53 0.51 3.94
CA SER A 83 -16.11 -0.25 2.82
C SER A 83 -15.19 -1.37 2.31
N LEU A 84 -13.87 -1.24 2.47
CA LEU A 84 -12.87 -2.25 2.11
C LEU A 84 -12.56 -3.21 3.28
N GLY A 85 -13.16 -2.99 4.46
CA GLY A 85 -12.93 -3.78 5.68
C GLY A 85 -11.52 -3.61 6.25
N ILE A 86 -10.92 -2.44 6.10
CA ILE A 86 -9.61 -2.08 6.65
C ILE A 86 -9.83 -1.45 8.03
N ALA A 87 -9.35 -2.13 9.08
CA ALA A 87 -9.56 -1.73 10.47
C ALA A 87 -8.51 -0.74 11.01
N HIS A 88 -7.28 -0.83 10.51
CA HIS A 88 -6.16 -0.01 10.98
C HIS A 88 -6.04 1.26 10.15
N VAL A 89 -6.67 2.35 10.60
CA VAL A 89 -6.71 3.63 9.87
C VAL A 89 -6.24 4.76 10.76
N TYR A 90 -5.05 5.26 10.50
CA TYR A 90 -4.37 6.33 11.22
C TYR A 90 -4.38 7.60 10.37
N GLN A 91 -5.16 8.59 10.80
CA GLN A 91 -5.33 9.86 10.09
C GLN A 91 -4.83 11.04 10.93
N GLY A 92 -4.33 12.09 10.27
CA GLY A 92 -3.90 13.32 10.93
C GLY A 92 -2.50 13.27 11.52
N TYR A 93 -1.69 12.31 11.10
CA TYR A 93 -0.30 12.14 11.52
C TYR A 93 0.65 12.82 10.54
N ARG A 94 0.98 14.10 10.76
CA ARG A 94 2.02 14.80 9.96
C ARG A 94 3.39 14.14 10.11
N ASP A 95 3.76 13.80 11.36
CA ASP A 95 4.81 12.83 11.63
C ASP A 95 4.16 11.44 11.66
N LYS A 96 4.49 10.62 10.69
CA LYS A 96 3.88 9.29 10.51
C LYS A 96 4.51 8.20 11.37
N LEU A 97 5.70 8.44 11.95
CA LEU A 97 6.40 7.45 12.77
C LEU A 97 5.60 6.96 13.99
N PRO A 98 4.93 7.82 14.78
CA PRO A 98 4.13 7.35 15.91
C PRO A 98 3.01 6.39 15.50
N ALA A 99 2.33 6.65 14.37
CA ALA A 99 1.30 5.75 13.84
C ALA A 99 1.89 4.42 13.36
N TYR A 100 3.05 4.47 12.72
CA TYR A 100 3.79 3.26 12.31
C TYR A 100 4.18 2.38 13.50
N GLU A 101 4.76 2.98 14.55
CA GLU A 101 5.15 2.23 15.75
C GLU A 101 3.94 1.64 16.48
N ASP A 102 2.82 2.36 16.51
CA ASP A 102 1.59 1.89 17.15
C ASP A 102 1.00 0.67 16.41
N VAL A 103 0.84 0.73 15.09
CA VAL A 103 0.30 -0.41 14.33
C VAL A 103 1.26 -1.60 14.38
N LYS A 104 2.57 -1.37 14.31
CA LYS A 104 3.59 -2.41 14.44
C LYS A 104 3.52 -3.12 15.79
N ALA A 105 3.43 -2.35 16.88
CA ALA A 105 3.31 -2.89 18.24
C ALA A 105 1.98 -3.63 18.45
N THR A 106 0.88 -3.07 17.96
CA THR A 106 -0.47 -3.69 18.04
C THR A 106 -0.51 -5.07 17.38
N LEU A 107 0.21 -5.24 16.27
CA LEU A 107 0.27 -6.50 15.51
C LEU A 107 1.44 -7.40 15.92
N GLY A 108 2.36 -6.93 16.77
CA GLY A 108 3.52 -7.69 17.21
C GLY A 108 4.50 -8.02 16.07
N LEU A 109 4.66 -7.13 15.11
CA LEU A 109 5.47 -7.35 13.91
C LEU A 109 6.84 -6.69 14.02
N ALA A 110 7.84 -7.28 13.35
CA ALA A 110 9.14 -6.66 13.10
C ALA A 110 9.12 -5.89 11.78
N ASP A 111 10.03 -4.94 11.60
CA ASP A 111 10.11 -4.07 10.41
C ASP A 111 10.23 -4.87 9.11
N GLU A 112 10.92 -6.02 9.15
CA GLU A 112 11.12 -6.91 8.00
C GLU A 112 9.83 -7.55 7.47
N ALA A 113 8.78 -7.61 8.29
CA ALA A 113 7.48 -8.15 7.92
C ALA A 113 6.49 -7.08 7.43
N ILE A 114 6.93 -5.84 7.29
CA ILE A 114 6.08 -4.70 6.92
C ILE A 114 6.50 -4.16 5.57
N ALA A 115 5.50 -3.91 4.70
CA ALA A 115 5.63 -3.10 3.50
C ALA A 115 5.00 -1.73 3.72
N TYR A 116 5.60 -0.70 3.16
CA TYR A 116 5.04 0.65 3.13
C TYR A 116 5.04 1.19 1.71
N VAL A 117 3.94 1.82 1.31
CA VAL A 117 3.77 2.45 0.00
C VAL A 117 3.61 3.95 0.19
N GLY A 118 4.51 4.71 -0.40
CA GLY A 118 4.55 6.18 -0.27
C GLY A 118 4.86 6.88 -1.59
N ASP A 119 4.70 8.20 -1.59
CA ASP A 119 4.95 9.05 -2.75
C ASP A 119 5.80 10.27 -2.44
N ASP A 120 5.82 10.77 -1.21
CA ASP A 120 6.46 12.03 -0.88
C ASP A 120 7.43 11.91 0.32
N VAL A 121 8.25 12.93 0.50
CA VAL A 121 9.34 12.98 1.49
C VAL A 121 8.88 12.76 2.93
N VAL A 122 7.62 13.00 3.23
CA VAL A 122 7.02 12.73 4.55
C VAL A 122 6.94 11.22 4.87
N ASP A 123 7.07 10.36 3.86
CA ASP A 123 7.06 8.90 3.99
C ASP A 123 8.45 8.32 4.28
N LEU A 124 9.51 9.06 3.97
CA LEU A 124 10.90 8.59 4.10
C LEU A 124 11.25 8.03 5.49
N PRO A 125 10.79 8.60 6.61
CA PRO A 125 11.10 8.04 7.93
C PRO A 125 10.62 6.60 8.10
N ILE A 126 9.52 6.20 7.47
CA ILE A 126 9.00 4.82 7.50
C ILE A 126 9.65 3.99 6.40
N LEU A 127 9.71 4.50 5.17
CA LEU A 127 10.30 3.79 4.01
C LEU A 127 11.71 3.27 4.29
N ARG A 128 12.51 4.03 5.04
CA ARG A 128 13.88 3.65 5.42
C ARG A 128 13.97 2.56 6.49
N ARG A 129 12.85 2.13 7.07
CA ARG A 129 12.80 1.13 8.15
C ARG A 129 12.21 -0.19 7.72
N VAL A 130 11.18 -0.16 6.88
CA VAL A 130 10.39 -1.34 6.53
C VAL A 130 11.18 -2.35 5.69
N GLY A 131 10.80 -3.62 5.79
CA GLY A 131 11.38 -4.70 5.01
C GLY A 131 11.13 -4.59 3.51
N LEU A 132 10.01 -3.94 3.12
CA LEU A 132 9.67 -3.68 1.72
C LEU A 132 9.14 -2.25 1.56
N ALA A 133 10.03 -1.35 1.11
CA ALA A 133 9.71 0.03 0.78
C ALA A 133 9.33 0.13 -0.70
N ILE A 134 8.19 0.77 -0.98
CA ILE A 134 7.60 0.86 -2.32
C ILE A 134 7.26 2.32 -2.64
N ALA A 135 7.71 2.80 -3.78
CA ALA A 135 7.32 4.08 -4.36
C ALA A 135 6.28 3.88 -5.46
N VAL A 136 5.32 4.78 -5.59
CA VAL A 136 4.46 4.83 -6.79
C VAL A 136 5.23 5.43 -7.98
N ALA A 137 4.74 5.23 -9.22
CA ALA A 137 5.46 5.62 -10.44
C ALA A 137 5.77 7.13 -10.50
N ASP A 138 4.91 7.96 -9.93
CA ASP A 138 5.00 9.42 -9.89
C ASP A 138 5.46 9.98 -8.53
N ALA A 139 6.07 9.14 -7.70
CA ALA A 139 6.63 9.55 -6.42
C ALA A 139 7.80 10.54 -6.59
N HIS A 140 8.05 11.33 -5.54
CA HIS A 140 9.18 12.23 -5.49
C HIS A 140 10.51 11.48 -5.71
N PRO A 141 11.47 11.99 -6.51
CA PRO A 141 12.73 11.27 -6.82
C PRO A 141 13.49 10.77 -5.60
N MET A 142 13.56 11.57 -4.52
CA MET A 142 14.18 11.17 -3.27
C MET A 142 13.51 9.96 -2.63
N VAL A 143 12.20 9.79 -2.79
CA VAL A 143 11.47 8.62 -2.30
C VAL A 143 11.86 7.39 -3.11
N VAL A 144 11.91 7.51 -4.43
CA VAL A 144 12.31 6.42 -5.33
C VAL A 144 13.71 5.90 -4.98
N GLU A 145 14.67 6.81 -4.72
CA GLU A 145 16.05 6.45 -4.35
C GLU A 145 16.16 5.62 -3.05
N HIS A 146 15.16 5.71 -2.18
CA HIS A 146 15.14 5.02 -0.89
C HIS A 146 14.18 3.82 -0.85
N CYS A 147 13.58 3.46 -1.99
CA CYS A 147 12.66 2.32 -2.09
C CYS A 147 13.33 1.09 -2.70
N HIS A 148 12.80 -0.08 -2.36
CA HIS A 148 13.23 -1.36 -2.94
C HIS A 148 12.59 -1.59 -4.31
N TRP A 149 11.43 -0.96 -4.56
CA TRP A 149 10.69 -1.10 -5.80
C TRP A 149 9.83 0.13 -6.07
N GLN A 150 9.62 0.40 -7.37
CA GLN A 150 8.72 1.43 -7.86
C GLN A 150 7.64 0.79 -8.75
N THR A 151 6.37 1.14 -8.54
CA THR A 151 5.28 0.65 -9.38
C THR A 151 5.35 1.23 -10.80
N SER A 152 4.75 0.53 -11.76
CA SER A 152 4.60 1.04 -13.13
C SER A 152 3.44 2.04 -13.24
N ALA A 153 2.39 1.83 -12.43
CA ALA A 153 1.23 2.71 -12.37
C ALA A 153 1.45 3.84 -11.37
N PRO A 154 0.98 5.06 -11.67
CA PRO A 154 1.02 6.17 -10.74
C PRO A 154 -0.02 6.02 -9.63
N GLY A 155 0.11 6.84 -8.60
CA GLY A 155 -0.83 6.88 -7.48
C GLY A 155 -2.27 7.08 -7.91
N GLY A 156 -3.20 6.36 -7.29
CA GLY A 156 -4.62 6.42 -7.61
C GLY A 156 -5.02 5.92 -9.01
N ARG A 157 -4.12 5.22 -9.69
CA ARG A 157 -4.33 4.74 -11.07
C ARG A 157 -3.93 3.28 -11.28
N GLY A 158 -3.85 2.50 -10.21
CA GLY A 158 -3.51 1.08 -10.27
C GLY A 158 -2.27 0.68 -9.45
N ALA A 159 -1.53 1.64 -8.88
CA ALA A 159 -0.35 1.35 -8.06
C ALA A 159 -0.68 0.43 -6.88
N GLY A 160 -1.79 0.69 -6.17
CA GLY A 160 -2.23 -0.17 -5.08
C GLY A 160 -2.53 -1.60 -5.54
N ARG A 161 -3.08 -1.77 -6.73
CA ARG A 161 -3.31 -3.09 -7.33
C ARG A 161 -2.01 -3.82 -7.63
N GLU A 162 -1.02 -3.15 -8.23
CA GLU A 162 0.30 -3.75 -8.51
C GLU A 162 0.99 -4.22 -7.24
N VAL A 163 0.97 -3.41 -6.17
CA VAL A 163 1.54 -3.78 -4.86
C VAL A 163 0.88 -5.04 -4.31
N CYS A 164 -0.45 -5.09 -4.33
CA CYS A 164 -1.19 -6.25 -3.82
C CYS A 164 -0.87 -7.52 -4.62
N GLU A 165 -0.80 -7.43 -5.94
CA GLU A 165 -0.47 -8.57 -6.81
C GLU A 165 0.97 -9.03 -6.64
N LEU A 166 1.95 -8.12 -6.52
CA LEU A 166 3.34 -8.48 -6.22
C LEU A 166 3.43 -9.34 -4.95
N ILE A 167 2.79 -8.90 -3.87
CA ILE A 167 2.86 -9.61 -2.59
C ILE A 167 2.16 -10.97 -2.67
N MET A 168 0.96 -11.02 -3.25
CA MET A 168 0.24 -12.28 -3.45
C MET A 168 1.01 -13.23 -4.37
N GLN A 169 1.68 -12.73 -5.41
CA GLN A 169 2.51 -13.54 -6.29
C GLN A 169 3.71 -14.12 -5.53
N ALA A 170 4.41 -13.31 -4.76
CA ALA A 170 5.56 -13.76 -3.96
C ALA A 170 5.16 -14.82 -2.92
N GLN A 171 3.93 -14.73 -2.38
CA GLN A 171 3.39 -15.66 -1.39
C GLN A 171 2.65 -16.86 -2.02
N GLY A 172 2.56 -16.93 -3.35
CA GLY A 172 1.87 -18.01 -4.05
C GLY A 172 0.35 -17.99 -3.95
N THR A 173 -0.25 -16.88 -3.48
CA THR A 173 -1.69 -16.76 -3.26
C THR A 173 -2.44 -16.10 -4.42
N LEU A 174 -1.73 -15.43 -5.36
CA LEU A 174 -2.37 -14.72 -6.47
C LEU A 174 -3.15 -15.66 -7.38
N GLY A 175 -2.54 -16.78 -7.80
CA GLY A 175 -3.19 -17.76 -8.67
C GLY A 175 -4.50 -18.30 -8.08
N PRO A 176 -4.50 -18.84 -6.86
CA PRO A 176 -5.73 -19.27 -6.18
C PRO A 176 -6.77 -18.15 -6.05
N MET A 177 -6.36 -16.90 -5.75
CA MET A 177 -7.29 -15.78 -5.68
C MET A 177 -7.96 -15.49 -7.04
N LEU A 178 -7.22 -15.55 -8.15
CA LEU A 178 -7.75 -15.30 -9.48
C LEU A 178 -8.64 -16.44 -9.98
N GLN A 179 -8.34 -17.69 -9.61
CA GLN A 179 -9.18 -18.84 -9.95
C GLN A 179 -10.61 -18.72 -9.43
N GLY A 180 -10.82 -18.02 -8.31
CA GLY A 180 -12.15 -17.75 -7.76
C GLY A 180 -13.06 -16.90 -8.65
N TYR A 181 -12.55 -16.30 -9.74
CA TYR A 181 -13.30 -15.49 -10.71
C TYR A 181 -13.53 -16.19 -12.05
N LEU A 182 -13.02 -17.42 -12.24
CA LEU A 182 -13.20 -18.25 -13.45
C LEU A 182 -14.24 -19.34 -13.24
#